data_5737137bfc237334af0958d5faf9808d
#
_entry.id   5737137bfc237334af0958d5faf9808d
#
_cell.length_a   1.000
_cell.length_b   1.000
_cell.length_c   1.000
_cell.angle_alpha   90.00
_cell.angle_beta   90.00
_cell.angle_gamma   90.00
#
_symmetry.space_group_name_H-M   'P 1'
#
loop_
_entity.id
_entity.type
_entity.pdbx_description
1 polymer ?
#
loop_
_entity_poly.entity_id
_entity_poly.type
_entity_poly.pdbx_seq_one_letter_code
_entity_poly.pdbx_strand_id
1 'polypeptide(L)'
;MTRHKVYALPRAGYKRPVDVARALERALPGVTVSTSNPDRVAYSRDLWPRRLLDVRAGRPAVSPPLAVVWPTSTDELATLTRFAHEEGCALVPFGAGSGVCGAVDPSARTIVVDLKKIRDFSIDPSGPQIDVGAGAMGITLEEDLERAGFTIGHFPSSILCSTVGGWIAARGAGQCSGMYGKIEDMVVSVDCVLGTGDVVTLKRRFDGPNMVPLVVGSEGTLCTIARAKLRLHPAPVARA
;
A
#
# COMPACT_ATOMS: atom_id res chain seq x y z
N MET A 1 -20.91 14.27 14.66
CA MET A 1 -20.42 12.88 14.71
C MET A 1 -21.19 12.06 13.67
N THR A 2 -20.70 12.05 12.44
CA THR A 2 -21.35 11.33 11.32
C THR A 2 -20.77 9.91 11.29
N ARG A 3 -21.58 8.91 11.65
CA ARG A 3 -21.25 7.51 11.48
C ARG A 3 -21.20 7.22 9.97
N HIS A 4 -20.02 6.97 9.43
CA HIS A 4 -19.89 6.42 8.08
C HIS A 4 -20.64 5.08 8.05
N LYS A 5 -21.69 5.00 7.25
CA LYS A 5 -22.39 3.75 6.94
C LYS A 5 -21.42 2.90 6.12
N VAL A 6 -20.81 1.92 6.77
CA VAL A 6 -20.16 0.81 6.06
C VAL A 6 -21.28 0.10 5.29
N TYR A 7 -21.18 0.07 3.97
CA TYR A 7 -22.09 -0.70 3.14
C TYR A 7 -22.00 -2.17 3.59
N ALA A 8 -23.12 -2.70 4.11
CA ALA A 8 -23.21 -4.10 4.47
C ALA A 8 -23.15 -4.92 3.18
N LEU A 9 -22.04 -5.64 2.98
CA LEU A 9 -21.95 -6.67 1.96
C LEU A 9 -23.05 -7.74 2.21
N PRO A 10 -23.61 -8.36 1.16
CA PRO A 10 -24.64 -9.36 1.31
C PRO A 10 -24.20 -10.48 2.26
N ARG A 11 -25.07 -10.88 3.17
CA ARG A 11 -24.84 -11.97 4.14
C ARG A 11 -24.86 -13.33 3.44
N ALA A 12 -23.81 -13.67 2.72
CA ALA A 12 -23.52 -15.05 2.40
C ALA A 12 -23.11 -15.75 3.71
N GLY A 13 -23.56 -16.99 3.92
CA GLY A 13 -23.49 -17.73 5.17
C GLY A 13 -22.17 -17.52 5.94
N TYR A 14 -22.30 -17.17 7.22
CA TYR A 14 -21.23 -16.74 8.12
C TYR A 14 -20.20 -17.88 8.32
N LYS A 15 -19.13 -17.92 7.54
CA LYS A 15 -18.01 -18.81 7.81
C LYS A 15 -17.25 -18.29 9.04
N ARG A 16 -16.78 -19.19 9.90
CA ARG A 16 -15.99 -18.81 11.09
C ARG A 16 -14.64 -18.23 10.64
N PRO A 17 -14.09 -17.25 11.35
CA PRO A 17 -12.76 -16.68 11.02
C PRO A 17 -11.64 -17.73 10.82
N VAL A 18 -11.64 -18.79 11.62
CA VAL A 18 -10.67 -19.91 11.51
C VAL A 18 -10.78 -20.64 10.17
N ASP A 19 -12.00 -20.81 9.66
CA ASP A 19 -12.23 -21.51 8.38
C ASP A 19 -11.75 -20.65 7.20
N VAL A 20 -11.92 -19.34 7.28
CA VAL A 20 -11.41 -18.37 6.29
C VAL A 20 -9.88 -18.35 6.29
N ALA A 21 -9.23 -18.33 7.46
CA ALA A 21 -7.76 -18.35 7.55
C ALA A 21 -7.17 -19.60 6.91
N ARG A 22 -7.73 -20.79 7.19
CA ARG A 22 -7.31 -22.05 6.57
C ARG A 22 -7.57 -22.09 5.05
N ALA A 23 -8.67 -21.48 4.61
CA ALA A 23 -8.97 -21.39 3.17
C ALA A 23 -7.96 -20.44 2.48
N LEU A 24 -7.58 -19.35 3.13
CA LEU A 24 -6.58 -18.41 2.65
C LEU A 24 -5.20 -19.08 2.47
N GLU A 25 -4.74 -19.86 3.45
CA GLU A 25 -3.48 -20.60 3.38
C GLU A 25 -3.46 -21.61 2.22
N ARG A 26 -4.62 -22.23 1.92
CA ARG A 26 -4.77 -23.15 0.78
C ARG A 26 -4.84 -22.43 -0.56
N ALA A 27 -5.48 -21.27 -0.62
CA ALA A 27 -5.62 -20.49 -1.86
C ALA A 27 -4.31 -19.83 -2.30
N LEU A 28 -3.39 -19.60 -1.36
CA LEU A 28 -2.11 -18.92 -1.56
C LEU A 28 -0.94 -19.77 -1.07
N PRO A 29 -0.68 -20.94 -1.67
CA PRO A 29 0.43 -21.82 -1.27
C PRO A 29 1.76 -21.08 -1.45
N GLY A 30 2.59 -21.09 -0.39
CA GLY A 30 3.90 -20.42 -0.38
C GLY A 30 3.88 -18.94 0.02
N VAL A 31 2.72 -18.31 0.05
CA VAL A 31 2.59 -16.94 0.56
C VAL A 31 2.59 -16.95 2.09
N THR A 32 3.32 -16.04 2.70
CA THR A 32 3.33 -15.90 4.16
C THR A 32 1.97 -15.37 4.65
N VAL A 33 1.31 -16.14 5.50
CA VAL A 33 0.06 -15.78 6.18
C VAL A 33 0.28 -15.88 7.68
N SER A 34 -0.16 -14.90 8.45
CA SER A 34 -0.15 -14.96 9.91
C SER A 34 -1.52 -14.66 10.51
N THR A 35 -1.90 -15.51 11.45
CA THR A 35 -3.05 -15.30 12.35
C THR A 35 -2.61 -15.13 13.80
N SER A 36 -1.30 -14.99 14.03
CA SER A 36 -0.74 -14.81 15.35
C SER A 36 -1.24 -13.50 16.00
N ASN A 37 -1.48 -13.52 17.30
CA ASN A 37 -1.93 -12.31 18.01
C ASN A 37 -0.91 -11.16 17.92
N PRO A 38 0.42 -11.39 18.06
CA PRO A 38 1.40 -10.31 17.92
C PRO A 38 1.30 -9.60 16.58
N ASP A 39 1.27 -10.34 15.46
CA ASP A 39 1.16 -9.75 14.12
C ASP A 39 -0.16 -9.00 13.95
N ARG A 40 -1.27 -9.60 14.31
CA ARG A 40 -2.59 -8.98 14.21
C ARG A 40 -2.69 -7.68 15.01
N VAL A 41 -2.06 -7.61 16.18
CA VAL A 41 -1.97 -6.39 16.99
C VAL A 41 -1.05 -5.35 16.32
N ALA A 42 0.12 -5.76 15.81
CA ALA A 42 1.06 -4.86 15.13
C ALA A 42 0.45 -4.19 13.90
N TYR A 43 -0.36 -4.94 13.14
CA TYR A 43 -1.00 -4.47 11.91
C TYR A 43 -2.43 -3.93 12.11
N SER A 44 -2.85 -3.66 13.35
CA SER A 44 -4.20 -3.17 13.66
C SER A 44 -4.34 -1.64 13.60
N ARG A 45 -3.26 -0.92 13.31
CA ARG A 45 -3.24 0.55 13.29
C ARG A 45 -2.07 1.11 12.48
N ASP A 46 -2.19 2.38 12.15
CA ASP A 46 -1.08 3.26 11.76
C ASP A 46 -0.59 4.10 12.96
N LEU A 47 0.15 5.18 12.68
CA LEU A 47 0.63 6.12 13.70
C LEU A 47 -0.38 7.22 14.05
N TRP A 48 -1.68 7.05 13.76
CA TRP A 48 -2.69 8.01 14.17
C TRP A 48 -2.66 8.24 15.68
N PRO A 49 -2.51 9.51 16.16
CA PRO A 49 -2.33 9.82 17.58
C PRO A 49 -3.41 9.23 18.49
N ARG A 50 -4.67 9.18 18.01
CA ARG A 50 -5.77 8.56 18.76
C ARG A 50 -5.49 7.10 19.11
N ARG A 51 -4.94 6.31 18.18
CA ARG A 51 -4.59 4.91 18.41
C ARG A 51 -3.41 4.75 19.36
N LEU A 52 -2.49 5.73 19.40
CA LEU A 52 -1.41 5.75 20.38
C LEU A 52 -1.93 5.99 21.80
N LEU A 53 -2.98 6.79 21.96
CA LEU A 53 -3.66 6.96 23.26
C LEU A 53 -4.33 5.65 23.71
N ASP A 54 -4.92 4.88 22.80
CA ASP A 54 -5.48 3.56 23.09
C ASP A 54 -4.40 2.60 23.61
N VAL A 55 -3.23 2.58 22.97
CA VAL A 55 -2.07 1.78 23.41
C VAL A 55 -1.64 2.16 24.81
N ARG A 56 -1.50 3.46 25.10
CA ARG A 56 -1.14 3.97 26.45
C ARG A 56 -2.17 3.58 27.51
N ALA A 57 -3.43 3.48 27.12
CA ALA A 57 -4.52 3.04 28.01
C ALA A 57 -4.65 1.50 28.13
N GLY A 58 -3.65 0.74 27.63
CA GLY A 58 -3.65 -0.72 27.68
C GLY A 58 -4.58 -1.40 26.67
N ARG A 59 -5.04 -0.67 25.65
CA ARG A 59 -5.87 -1.18 24.55
C ARG A 59 -5.10 -1.16 23.22
N PRO A 60 -4.12 -2.07 23.02
CA PRO A 60 -3.21 -2.02 21.87
C PRO A 60 -3.90 -2.28 20.52
N ALA A 61 -5.03 -2.99 20.54
CA ALA A 61 -5.84 -3.21 19.35
C ALA A 61 -7.33 -3.19 19.71
N VAL A 62 -8.08 -2.30 19.11
CA VAL A 62 -9.54 -2.21 19.29
C VAL A 62 -10.22 -3.35 18.54
N SER A 63 -9.76 -3.65 17.33
CA SER A 63 -10.24 -4.75 16.51
C SER A 63 -9.09 -5.29 15.65
N PRO A 64 -8.42 -6.37 16.07
CA PRO A 64 -7.35 -6.96 15.27
C PRO A 64 -7.92 -7.58 13.97
N PRO A 65 -7.16 -7.53 12.86
CA PRO A 65 -7.58 -8.13 11.60
C PRO A 65 -7.74 -9.65 11.72
N LEU A 66 -8.43 -10.27 10.75
CA LEU A 66 -8.54 -11.72 10.63
C LEU A 66 -7.16 -12.37 10.44
N ALA A 67 -6.40 -11.83 9.51
CA ALA A 67 -5.05 -12.31 9.15
C ALA A 67 -4.20 -11.14 8.62
N VAL A 68 -2.89 -11.35 8.60
CA VAL A 68 -1.91 -10.53 7.88
C VAL A 68 -1.28 -11.39 6.81
N VAL A 69 -1.17 -10.88 5.58
CA VAL A 69 -0.67 -11.59 4.41
C VAL A 69 0.43 -10.79 3.73
N TRP A 70 1.51 -11.45 3.32
CA TRP A 70 2.66 -10.84 2.66
C TRP A 70 2.85 -11.40 1.25
N PRO A 71 2.09 -10.92 0.23
CA PRO A 71 2.31 -11.31 -1.15
C PRO A 71 3.69 -10.82 -1.63
N THR A 72 4.29 -11.59 -2.55
CA THR A 72 5.60 -11.29 -3.15
C THR A 72 5.49 -10.80 -4.58
N SER A 73 4.30 -10.91 -5.19
CA SER A 73 4.03 -10.52 -6.57
C SER A 73 2.65 -9.90 -6.74
N THR A 74 2.45 -9.23 -7.87
CA THR A 74 1.14 -8.70 -8.29
C THR A 74 0.12 -9.82 -8.47
N ASP A 75 0.53 -10.99 -8.97
CA ASP A 75 -0.37 -12.13 -9.21
C ASP A 75 -0.88 -12.74 -7.90
N GLU A 76 0.01 -12.85 -6.91
CA GLU A 76 -0.39 -13.29 -5.55
C GLU A 76 -1.34 -12.29 -4.91
N LEU A 77 -1.08 -10.98 -5.07
CA LEU A 77 -1.97 -9.92 -4.61
C LEU A 77 -3.35 -9.99 -5.29
N ALA A 78 -3.38 -10.22 -6.60
CA ALA A 78 -4.61 -10.39 -7.36
C ALA A 78 -5.42 -11.61 -6.90
N THR A 79 -4.73 -12.74 -6.66
CA THR A 79 -5.33 -13.96 -6.15
C THR A 79 -5.90 -13.76 -4.74
N LEU A 80 -5.15 -13.08 -3.85
CA LEU A 80 -5.60 -12.71 -2.52
C LEU A 80 -6.84 -11.83 -2.57
N THR A 81 -6.84 -10.84 -3.47
CA THR A 81 -7.96 -9.90 -3.60
C THR A 81 -9.22 -10.62 -4.08
N ARG A 82 -9.11 -11.53 -5.06
CA ARG A 82 -10.22 -12.36 -5.56
C ARG A 82 -10.77 -13.25 -4.45
N PHE A 83 -9.89 -13.92 -3.71
CA PHE A 83 -10.27 -14.71 -2.54
C PHE A 83 -11.04 -13.86 -1.50
N ALA A 84 -10.54 -12.68 -1.16
CA ALA A 84 -11.19 -11.80 -0.19
C ALA A 84 -12.58 -11.34 -0.68
N HIS A 85 -12.72 -11.05 -1.98
CA HIS A 85 -13.98 -10.72 -2.62
C HIS A 85 -15.01 -11.86 -2.49
N GLU A 86 -14.61 -13.07 -2.84
CA GLU A 86 -15.47 -14.27 -2.77
C GLU A 86 -15.88 -14.63 -1.33
N GLU A 87 -14.98 -14.46 -0.37
CA GLU A 87 -15.25 -14.74 1.06
C GLU A 87 -15.91 -13.55 1.79
N GLY A 88 -16.14 -12.42 1.12
CA GLY A 88 -16.72 -11.21 1.70
C GLY A 88 -15.85 -10.61 2.81
N CYS A 89 -14.53 -10.72 2.68
CA CYS A 89 -13.55 -10.09 3.56
C CYS A 89 -13.14 -8.72 3.00
N ALA A 90 -12.95 -7.74 3.88
CA ALA A 90 -12.33 -6.49 3.49
C ALA A 90 -10.80 -6.65 3.40
N LEU A 91 -10.18 -5.94 2.46
CA LEU A 91 -8.72 -5.80 2.41
C LEU A 91 -8.31 -4.41 2.89
N VAL A 92 -7.23 -4.36 3.68
CA VAL A 92 -6.56 -3.11 4.05
C VAL A 92 -5.11 -3.21 3.60
N PRO A 93 -4.72 -2.47 2.54
CA PRO A 93 -3.32 -2.39 2.14
C PRO A 93 -2.46 -1.74 3.22
N PHE A 94 -1.27 -2.29 3.42
CA PHE A 94 -0.32 -1.82 4.42
C PHE A 94 1.07 -1.67 3.79
N GLY A 95 1.62 -0.47 3.83
CA GLY A 95 3.01 -0.19 3.49
C GLY A 95 3.90 -0.34 4.72
N ALA A 96 4.30 0.79 5.31
CA ALA A 96 5.07 0.81 6.55
C ALA A 96 4.27 1.30 7.78
N GLY A 97 2.99 1.59 7.62
CA GLY A 97 2.11 2.03 8.70
C GLY A 97 2.42 3.42 9.24
N SER A 98 3.15 4.25 8.50
CA SER A 98 3.57 5.59 8.92
C SER A 98 2.48 6.66 8.77
N GLY A 99 1.30 6.32 8.26
CA GLY A 99 0.14 7.20 8.18
C GLY A 99 -0.28 7.72 9.55
N VAL A 100 -0.81 8.96 9.59
CA VAL A 100 -1.21 9.62 10.84
C VAL A 100 -2.70 10.00 10.86
N CYS A 101 -3.47 9.53 9.88
CA CYS A 101 -4.88 9.85 9.70
C CYS A 101 -5.85 8.69 9.96
N GLY A 102 -5.35 7.51 10.35
CA GLY A 102 -6.19 6.36 10.65
C GLY A 102 -6.63 5.57 9.41
N ALA A 103 -5.83 5.55 8.34
CA ALA A 103 -6.11 4.75 7.14
C ALA A 103 -6.09 3.25 7.44
N VAL A 104 -5.29 2.82 8.42
CA VAL A 104 -5.27 1.43 8.89
C VAL A 104 -6.21 1.29 10.08
N ASP A 105 -7.43 0.86 9.81
CA ASP A 105 -8.48 0.61 10.83
C ASP A 105 -9.22 -0.70 10.50
N PRO A 106 -8.57 -1.87 10.70
CA PRO A 106 -9.15 -3.16 10.36
C PRO A 106 -10.28 -3.56 11.29
N SER A 107 -11.08 -4.51 10.86
CA SER A 107 -12.09 -5.21 11.64
C SER A 107 -11.77 -6.72 11.73
N ALA A 108 -12.53 -7.45 12.51
CA ALA A 108 -12.40 -8.91 12.63
C ALA A 108 -12.66 -9.68 11.32
N ARG A 109 -13.12 -9.01 10.27
CA ARG A 109 -13.29 -9.57 8.91
C ARG A 109 -12.36 -8.92 7.89
N THR A 110 -11.34 -8.26 8.34
CA THR A 110 -10.34 -7.62 7.48
C THR A 110 -9.10 -8.49 7.36
N ILE A 111 -8.60 -8.65 6.15
CA ILE A 111 -7.25 -9.15 5.87
C ILE A 111 -6.37 -7.92 5.63
N VAL A 112 -5.30 -7.77 6.41
CA VAL A 112 -4.29 -6.75 6.16
C VAL A 112 -3.25 -7.32 5.19
N VAL A 113 -2.95 -6.56 4.15
CA VAL A 113 -2.03 -6.95 3.07
C VAL A 113 -0.78 -6.12 3.16
N ASP A 114 0.30 -6.70 3.64
CA ASP A 114 1.60 -6.04 3.70
C ASP A 114 2.34 -6.18 2.38
N LEU A 115 2.57 -5.05 1.71
CA LEU A 115 3.16 -5.00 0.38
C LEU A 115 4.69 -4.95 0.37
N LYS A 116 5.36 -4.91 1.51
CA LYS A 116 6.82 -4.71 1.60
C LYS A 116 7.67 -5.80 0.95
N LYS A 117 7.07 -6.95 0.58
CA LYS A 117 7.77 -7.97 -0.22
C LYS A 117 7.71 -7.70 -1.73
N ILE A 118 6.79 -6.87 -2.23
CA ILE A 118 6.75 -6.39 -3.62
C ILE A 118 7.62 -5.12 -3.70
N ARG A 119 8.95 -5.28 -3.78
CA ARG A 119 9.92 -4.18 -3.61
C ARG A 119 11.02 -4.11 -4.65
N ASP A 120 11.01 -5.02 -5.60
CA ASP A 120 11.94 -5.02 -6.72
C ASP A 120 11.76 -3.77 -7.58
N PHE A 121 12.83 -3.33 -8.23
CA PHE A 121 12.78 -2.21 -9.14
C PHE A 121 13.71 -2.39 -10.34
N SER A 122 13.43 -1.67 -11.42
CA SER A 122 14.29 -1.56 -12.58
C SER A 122 14.26 -0.16 -13.16
N ILE A 123 15.44 0.38 -13.51
CA ILE A 123 15.56 1.66 -14.19
C ILE A 123 15.33 1.42 -15.69
N ASP A 124 14.47 2.23 -16.31
CA ASP A 124 14.15 2.13 -17.73
C ASP A 124 15.37 2.61 -18.56
N PRO A 125 15.97 1.76 -19.40
CA PRO A 125 17.13 2.15 -20.19
C PRO A 125 16.80 3.17 -21.31
N SER A 126 15.53 3.34 -21.62
CA SER A 126 15.07 4.26 -22.67
C SER A 126 14.80 5.68 -22.20
N GLY A 127 14.82 5.92 -20.89
CA GLY A 127 14.55 7.25 -20.33
C GLY A 127 14.68 7.31 -18.81
N PRO A 128 14.62 8.50 -18.20
CA PRO A 128 14.81 8.68 -16.77
C PRO A 128 13.52 8.27 -16.00
N GLN A 129 13.24 6.99 -15.98
CA GLN A 129 12.08 6.40 -15.31
C GLN A 129 12.49 5.12 -14.57
N ILE A 130 11.75 4.81 -13.52
CA ILE A 130 11.89 3.58 -12.74
C ILE A 130 10.55 2.86 -12.70
N ASP A 131 10.55 1.55 -12.89
CA ASP A 131 9.46 0.65 -12.51
C ASP A 131 9.76 0.08 -11.13
N VAL A 132 8.86 0.24 -10.17
CA VAL A 132 9.14 -0.10 -8.77
C VAL A 132 7.91 -0.70 -8.08
N GLY A 133 8.14 -1.74 -7.29
CA GLY A 133 7.13 -2.34 -6.43
C GLY A 133 6.64 -1.40 -5.33
N ALA A 134 5.36 -1.43 -5.04
CA ALA A 134 4.71 -0.53 -4.07
C ALA A 134 5.28 -0.64 -2.65
N GLY A 135 5.87 -1.79 -2.32
CA GLY A 135 6.48 -2.08 -1.01
C GLY A 135 7.91 -1.60 -0.85
N ALA A 136 8.53 -1.03 -1.89
CA ALA A 136 9.89 -0.49 -1.79
C ALA A 136 9.95 0.62 -0.74
N MET A 137 10.89 0.49 0.21
CA MET A 137 11.13 1.48 1.27
C MET A 137 11.84 2.70 0.70
N GLY A 138 11.34 3.88 1.05
CA GLY A 138 11.79 5.13 0.45
C GLY A 138 13.28 5.39 0.58
N ILE A 139 13.82 5.29 1.78
CA ILE A 139 15.24 5.58 2.01
C ILE A 139 16.15 4.60 1.27
N THR A 140 15.85 3.30 1.33
CA THR A 140 16.66 2.28 0.65
C THR A 140 16.64 2.47 -0.87
N LEU A 141 15.45 2.79 -1.42
CA LEU A 141 15.31 3.06 -2.84
C LEU A 141 16.10 4.29 -3.28
N GLU A 142 16.05 5.40 -2.54
CA GLU A 142 16.81 6.61 -2.85
C GLU A 142 18.32 6.36 -2.76
N GLU A 143 18.81 5.60 -1.77
CA GLU A 143 20.22 5.21 -1.66
C GLU A 143 20.69 4.37 -2.84
N ASP A 144 19.86 3.43 -3.33
CA ASP A 144 20.18 2.62 -4.50
C ASP A 144 20.18 3.45 -5.79
N LEU A 145 19.22 4.37 -5.93
CA LEU A 145 19.14 5.29 -7.06
C LEU A 145 20.31 6.28 -7.08
N GLU A 146 20.72 6.81 -5.92
CA GLU A 146 21.86 7.73 -5.83
C GLU A 146 23.16 7.06 -6.30
N ARG A 147 23.39 5.80 -5.94
CA ARG A 147 24.53 5.01 -6.46
C ARG A 147 24.45 4.82 -7.99
N ALA A 148 23.24 4.82 -8.55
CA ALA A 148 23.02 4.76 -10.01
C ALA A 148 23.04 6.15 -10.68
N GLY A 149 23.24 7.25 -9.94
CA GLY A 149 23.27 8.62 -10.44
C GLY A 149 21.89 9.26 -10.61
N PHE A 150 20.86 8.74 -9.95
CA PHE A 150 19.49 9.22 -10.05
C PHE A 150 18.87 9.53 -8.67
N THR A 151 17.73 10.21 -8.69
CA THR A 151 16.82 10.42 -7.54
C THR A 151 15.39 10.49 -8.05
N ILE A 152 14.43 10.06 -7.24
CA ILE A 152 13.02 10.38 -7.47
C ILE A 152 12.75 11.83 -7.06
N GLY A 153 13.48 12.33 -6.06
CA GLY A 153 13.28 13.68 -5.52
C GLY A 153 12.09 13.76 -4.54
N HIS A 154 11.53 12.63 -4.12
CA HIS A 154 10.44 12.59 -3.15
C HIS A 154 10.97 12.31 -1.74
N PHE A 155 11.09 13.36 -0.93
CA PHE A 155 11.63 13.28 0.44
C PHE A 155 10.57 13.69 1.49
N PRO A 156 9.56 12.84 1.75
CA PRO A 156 8.62 13.08 2.84
C PRO A 156 9.33 12.92 4.20
N SER A 157 8.80 13.55 5.25
CA SER A 157 9.34 13.42 6.62
C SER A 157 9.40 11.97 7.10
N SER A 158 8.58 11.10 6.53
CA SER A 158 8.52 9.67 6.80
C SER A 158 9.41 8.81 5.90
N ILE A 159 10.34 9.35 5.14
CA ILE A 159 11.13 8.60 4.14
C ILE A 159 11.81 7.35 4.72
N LEU A 160 12.22 7.40 5.98
CA LEU A 160 12.86 6.29 6.70
C LEU A 160 11.88 5.13 7.01
N CYS A 161 10.59 5.39 7.00
CA CYS A 161 9.56 4.45 7.43
C CYS A 161 8.30 4.52 6.55
N SER A 162 8.45 4.80 5.26
CA SER A 162 7.34 4.82 4.31
C SER A 162 7.71 4.13 3.00
N THR A 163 6.69 3.68 2.27
CA THR A 163 6.84 2.94 1.02
C THR A 163 6.32 3.74 -0.17
N VAL A 164 6.79 3.41 -1.37
CA VAL A 164 6.35 4.04 -2.63
C VAL A 164 4.84 3.98 -2.79
N GLY A 165 4.22 2.81 -2.59
CA GLY A 165 2.76 2.66 -2.67
C GLY A 165 2.03 3.50 -1.64
N GLY A 166 2.59 3.62 -0.42
CA GLY A 166 2.07 4.49 0.63
C GLY A 166 2.12 5.98 0.24
N TRP A 167 3.20 6.42 -0.39
CA TRP A 167 3.30 7.80 -0.89
C TRP A 167 2.20 8.12 -1.90
N ILE A 168 1.98 7.21 -2.86
CA ILE A 168 0.96 7.39 -3.91
C ILE A 168 -0.44 7.35 -3.29
N ALA A 169 -0.71 6.37 -2.42
CA ALA A 169 -2.00 6.20 -1.78
C ALA A 169 -2.38 7.41 -0.90
N ALA A 170 -1.41 8.03 -0.22
CA ALA A 170 -1.64 9.20 0.64
C ALA A 170 -1.47 10.55 -0.08
N ARG A 171 -1.20 10.58 -1.40
CA ARG A 171 -0.87 11.79 -2.16
C ARG A 171 0.24 12.60 -1.49
N GLY A 172 1.34 11.94 -1.16
CA GLY A 172 2.43 12.50 -0.37
C GLY A 172 3.10 13.72 -1.00
N ALA A 173 3.53 14.63 -0.14
CA ALA A 173 4.46 15.70 -0.48
C ALA A 173 5.72 15.55 0.39
N GLY A 174 6.83 16.16 -0.03
CA GLY A 174 8.10 16.09 0.66
C GLY A 174 8.83 17.43 0.64
N GLN A 175 9.98 17.48 1.32
CA GLN A 175 10.79 18.70 1.45
C GLN A 175 11.24 19.25 0.09
N CYS A 176 11.50 18.36 -0.88
CA CYS A 176 11.95 18.74 -2.22
C CYS A 176 10.82 18.95 -3.22
N SER A 177 9.55 18.95 -2.78
CA SER A 177 8.39 19.10 -3.68
C SER A 177 8.33 20.44 -4.40
N GLY A 178 8.99 21.48 -3.88
CA GLY A 178 9.12 22.76 -4.57
C GLY A 178 9.98 22.68 -5.85
N MET A 179 10.91 21.75 -5.91
CA MET A 179 11.79 21.53 -7.07
C MET A 179 11.29 20.41 -7.98
N TYR A 180 10.90 19.27 -7.41
CA TYR A 180 10.60 18.04 -8.17
C TYR A 180 9.10 17.77 -8.33
N GLY A 181 8.23 18.54 -7.67
CA GLY A 181 6.81 18.28 -7.59
C GLY A 181 6.46 17.36 -6.41
N LYS A 182 5.15 17.06 -6.27
CA LYS A 182 4.64 16.06 -5.34
C LYS A 182 4.64 14.68 -6.00
N ILE A 183 4.35 13.63 -5.24
CA ILE A 183 4.30 12.26 -5.79
C ILE A 183 3.35 12.15 -7.00
N GLU A 184 2.24 12.87 -7.00
CA GLU A 184 1.29 12.90 -8.11
C GLU A 184 1.89 13.42 -9.42
N ASP A 185 2.91 14.29 -9.36
CA ASP A 185 3.60 14.82 -10.52
C ASP A 185 4.66 13.85 -11.06
N MET A 186 5.16 12.97 -10.21
CA MET A 186 6.21 12.00 -10.52
C MET A 186 5.66 10.71 -11.14
N VAL A 187 4.38 10.35 -10.83
CA VAL A 187 3.75 9.13 -11.32
C VAL A 187 3.53 9.19 -12.83
N VAL A 188 4.09 8.22 -13.57
CA VAL A 188 3.87 7.98 -15.00
C VAL A 188 2.77 6.96 -15.22
N SER A 189 2.81 5.85 -14.47
CA SER A 189 1.75 4.84 -14.46
C SER A 189 1.71 4.14 -13.11
N VAL A 190 0.59 3.47 -12.84
CA VAL A 190 0.41 2.59 -11.67
C VAL A 190 -0.24 1.29 -12.11
N ASP A 191 0.26 0.18 -11.59
CA ASP A 191 -0.39 -1.12 -11.68
C ASP A 191 -1.18 -1.35 -10.40
N CYS A 192 -2.48 -1.53 -10.56
CA CYS A 192 -3.44 -1.63 -9.47
C CYS A 192 -4.17 -2.97 -9.53
N VAL A 193 -4.46 -3.53 -8.37
CA VAL A 193 -5.38 -4.65 -8.22
C VAL A 193 -6.72 -4.09 -7.73
N LEU A 194 -7.76 -4.24 -8.55
CA LEU A 194 -9.13 -3.82 -8.22
C LEU A 194 -9.75 -4.77 -7.19
N GLY A 195 -10.85 -4.35 -6.54
CA GLY A 195 -11.56 -5.16 -5.55
C GLY A 195 -12.07 -6.51 -6.05
N THR A 196 -12.17 -6.72 -7.36
CA THR A 196 -12.50 -7.99 -8.04
C THR A 196 -11.30 -8.93 -8.21
N GLY A 197 -10.08 -8.44 -7.97
CA GLY A 197 -8.83 -9.14 -8.26
C GLY A 197 -8.31 -8.93 -9.68
N ASP A 198 -8.94 -8.06 -10.48
CA ASP A 198 -8.44 -7.70 -11.80
C ASP A 198 -7.23 -6.77 -11.68
N VAL A 199 -6.22 -7.03 -12.49
CA VAL A 199 -5.02 -6.17 -12.58
C VAL A 199 -5.20 -5.17 -13.71
N VAL A 200 -5.05 -3.89 -13.41
CA VAL A 200 -5.16 -2.80 -14.38
C VAL A 200 -3.94 -1.89 -14.31
N THR A 201 -3.45 -1.47 -15.47
CA THR A 201 -2.41 -0.43 -15.59
C THR A 201 -3.05 0.90 -15.95
N LEU A 202 -2.96 1.86 -15.06
CA LEU A 202 -3.42 3.23 -15.30
C LEU A 202 -2.21 4.09 -15.70
N LYS A 203 -2.26 4.65 -16.91
CA LYS A 203 -1.18 5.52 -17.43
C LYS A 203 -1.63 6.98 -17.42
N ARG A 204 -0.69 7.86 -17.14
CA ARG A 204 -0.91 9.31 -17.35
C ARG A 204 -1.13 9.56 -18.82
N ARG A 205 -2.24 10.22 -19.15
CA ARG A 205 -2.62 10.54 -20.54
C ARG A 205 -2.86 12.04 -20.67
N PHE A 206 -2.54 12.55 -21.86
CA PHE A 206 -2.78 13.94 -22.25
C PHE A 206 -3.85 14.06 -23.35
N ASP A 207 -4.18 12.91 -23.98
CA ASP A 207 -5.06 12.78 -25.14
C ASP A 207 -6.38 12.05 -24.82
N GLY A 208 -6.74 11.97 -23.53
CA GLY A 208 -7.94 11.28 -23.07
C GLY A 208 -8.09 11.30 -21.55
N PRO A 209 -9.04 10.54 -20.99
CA PRO A 209 -9.23 10.50 -19.54
C PRO A 209 -7.98 10.04 -18.81
N ASN A 210 -7.45 10.87 -17.92
CA ASN A 210 -6.34 10.53 -17.04
C ASN A 210 -6.89 9.95 -15.74
N MET A 211 -6.78 8.62 -15.56
CA MET A 211 -7.31 7.91 -14.40
C MET A 211 -6.33 7.83 -13.22
N VAL A 212 -5.06 8.19 -13.41
CA VAL A 212 -4.04 8.20 -12.35
C VAL A 212 -4.46 9.05 -11.14
N PRO A 213 -5.02 10.26 -11.29
CA PRO A 213 -5.45 11.08 -10.16
C PRO A 213 -6.57 10.48 -9.30
N LEU A 214 -7.33 9.50 -9.81
CA LEU A 214 -8.34 8.78 -9.00
C LEU A 214 -7.69 7.88 -7.97
N VAL A 215 -6.56 7.27 -8.31
CA VAL A 215 -5.84 6.32 -7.45
C VAL A 215 -4.90 7.05 -6.50
N VAL A 216 -4.26 8.13 -6.97
CA VAL A 216 -3.39 8.97 -6.13
C VAL A 216 -4.23 9.65 -5.05
N GLY A 217 -3.99 9.31 -3.79
CA GLY A 217 -4.74 9.82 -2.65
C GLY A 217 -6.02 9.04 -2.33
N SER A 218 -6.21 7.85 -2.92
CA SER A 218 -7.38 7.00 -2.66
C SER A 218 -7.28 6.17 -1.36
N GLU A 219 -6.12 6.17 -0.70
CA GLU A 219 -5.89 5.47 0.59
C GLU A 219 -6.32 3.99 0.57
N GLY A 220 -6.16 3.32 -0.59
CA GLY A 220 -6.54 1.91 -0.75
C GLY A 220 -8.05 1.66 -0.90
N THR A 221 -8.89 2.70 -1.02
CA THR A 221 -10.36 2.54 -1.09
C THR A 221 -10.85 2.11 -2.47
N LEU A 222 -10.10 2.39 -3.54
CA LEU A 222 -10.47 2.06 -4.92
C LEU A 222 -9.74 0.83 -5.44
N CYS A 223 -8.50 0.65 -5.04
CA CYS A 223 -7.65 -0.46 -5.47
C CYS A 223 -6.45 -0.60 -4.52
N THR A 224 -5.72 -1.70 -4.65
CA THR A 224 -4.39 -1.87 -4.05
C THR A 224 -3.34 -1.58 -5.11
N ILE A 225 -2.44 -0.63 -4.85
CA ILE A 225 -1.31 -0.32 -5.73
C ILE A 225 -0.26 -1.42 -5.56
N ALA A 226 0.07 -2.12 -6.66
CA ALA A 226 1.08 -3.17 -6.66
C ALA A 226 2.44 -2.66 -7.13
N ARG A 227 2.47 -1.85 -8.18
CA ARG A 227 3.69 -1.26 -8.76
C ARG A 227 3.41 0.15 -9.27
N ALA A 228 4.48 0.91 -9.47
CA ALA A 228 4.39 2.21 -10.10
C ALA A 228 5.58 2.45 -11.03
N LYS A 229 5.34 3.17 -12.14
CA LYS A 229 6.40 3.78 -12.93
C LYS A 229 6.50 5.26 -12.53
N LEU A 230 7.68 5.66 -12.07
CA LEU A 230 7.95 7.03 -11.61
C LEU A 230 9.02 7.68 -12.49
N ARG A 231 8.95 9.01 -12.61
CA ARG A 231 10.00 9.81 -13.23
C ARG A 231 11.22 9.86 -12.32
N LEU A 232 12.41 9.80 -12.93
CA LEU A 232 13.68 10.02 -12.27
C LEU A 232 14.29 11.37 -12.68
N HIS A 233 15.13 11.89 -11.84
CA HIS A 233 15.97 13.06 -12.08
C HIS A 233 17.44 12.68 -11.88
N PRO A 234 18.41 13.37 -12.51
CA PRO A 234 19.81 13.21 -12.14
C PRO A 234 20.03 13.48 -10.66
N ALA A 235 20.84 12.66 -10.00
CA ALA A 235 21.22 12.92 -8.62
C ALA A 235 21.99 14.25 -8.52
N PRO A 236 21.78 15.07 -7.48
CA PRO A 236 22.53 16.30 -7.30
C PRO A 236 24.01 16.01 -7.09
N VAL A 237 24.87 16.75 -7.79
CA VAL A 237 26.36 16.59 -7.74
C VAL A 237 26.91 17.03 -6.38
N ALA A 238 26.23 17.95 -5.72
CA ALA A 238 26.58 18.40 -4.37
C ALA A 238 25.30 18.69 -3.57
N ARG A 239 25.36 18.40 -2.28
CA ARG A 239 24.33 18.79 -1.30
C ARG A 239 24.95 19.83 -0.36
N ALA A 240 24.28 20.97 -0.23
CA ALA A 240 24.65 22.01 0.72
C ALA A 240 24.05 21.74 2.11
#